data_5468ac41225a7f0b3f557ffd40aead31
#
_entry.id   5468ac41225a7f0b3f557ffd40aead31
#
_cell.length_a   1.000
_cell.length_b   1.000
_cell.length_c   1.000
_cell.angle_alpha   90.00
_cell.angle_beta   90.00
_cell.angle_gamma   90.00
#
_symmetry.space_group_name_H-M   'P 1'
#
loop_
_entity.id
_entity.type
_entity.pdbx_description
1 polymer ?
#
loop_
_entity_poly.entity_id
_entity_poly.type
_entity_poly.pdbx_seq_one_letter_code
_entity_poly.pdbx_strand_id
1 'polypeptide(L)'
;KSGSGVVINNEGYILTNLHVVNDGYSFLVRFENDDKVYTSYQIIKYHSDYDLAVIKVDRKCKPIPVKVSKKPVRGQKIVAIGSPLGLFNTVSDGIISAVRDFETVQMIQFTAPISSGSSGGALLDMFGNLLGLISAGYDDGQNLNLAVESNLVKIFANNFIEIVN
;
A
#
# COMPACT_ATOMS: atom_id res chain seq x y z
N LYS A 1 5.09 -10.36 13.09
CA LYS A 1 4.29 -10.06 11.90
C LYS A 1 5.01 -9.03 11.06
N SER A 2 5.06 -9.19 9.77
CA SER A 2 5.74 -8.27 8.87
C SER A 2 4.83 -7.87 7.70
N GLY A 3 5.17 -6.75 7.09
CA GLY A 3 4.43 -6.21 5.96
C GLY A 3 5.24 -5.14 5.25
N SER A 4 4.59 -4.46 4.35
CA SER A 4 5.15 -3.36 3.58
C SER A 4 4.39 -2.07 3.86
N GLY A 5 4.94 -0.95 3.44
CA GLY A 5 4.31 0.34 3.55
C GLY A 5 4.71 1.26 2.40
N VAL A 6 3.95 2.33 2.27
CA VAL A 6 4.14 3.34 1.23
C VAL A 6 4.29 4.71 1.89
N VAL A 7 5.37 5.40 1.60
CA VAL A 7 5.56 6.78 2.05
C VAL A 7 4.60 7.69 1.31
N ILE A 8 3.78 8.44 2.03
CA ILE A 8 2.73 9.27 1.45
C ILE A 8 2.98 10.78 1.56
N ASN A 9 3.95 11.20 2.38
CA ASN A 9 4.39 12.59 2.41
C ASN A 9 5.87 12.68 2.83
N ASN A 10 6.41 13.90 2.82
CA ASN A 10 7.83 14.12 3.14
C ASN A 10 8.12 14.13 4.64
N GLU A 11 7.11 14.11 5.50
CA GLU A 11 7.27 14.19 6.97
C GLU A 11 7.36 12.82 7.66
N GLY A 12 7.36 11.72 6.90
CA GLY A 12 7.51 10.39 7.47
C GLY A 12 6.19 9.66 7.76
N TYR A 13 5.08 10.09 7.16
CA TYR A 13 3.82 9.36 7.24
C TYR A 13 3.81 8.20 6.24
N ILE A 14 3.43 7.04 6.72
CA ILE A 14 3.49 5.78 5.97
C ILE A 14 2.10 5.15 5.98
N LEU A 15 1.63 4.81 4.78
CA LEU A 15 0.39 4.07 4.58
C LEU A 15 0.71 2.57 4.56
N THR A 16 -0.09 1.79 5.25
CA THR A 16 -0.02 0.33 5.26
C THR A 16 -1.41 -0.27 5.46
N ASN A 17 -1.52 -1.58 5.50
CA ASN A 17 -2.78 -2.21 5.89
C ASN A 17 -2.94 -2.23 7.41
N LEU A 18 -4.17 -2.10 7.85
CA LEU A 18 -4.49 -2.16 9.28
C LEU A 18 -4.08 -3.52 9.88
N HIS A 19 -4.35 -4.62 9.17
CA HIS A 19 -4.02 -5.96 9.68
C HIS A 19 -2.51 -6.18 9.88
N VAL A 20 -1.66 -5.36 9.28
CA VAL A 20 -0.21 -5.41 9.48
C VAL A 20 0.18 -4.82 10.84
N VAL A 21 -0.55 -3.83 11.34
CA VAL A 21 -0.18 -3.04 12.52
C VAL A 21 -1.17 -3.14 13.70
N ASN A 22 -2.34 -3.74 13.53
CA ASN A 22 -3.42 -3.65 14.53
C ASN A 22 -3.15 -4.39 15.86
N ASP A 23 -2.22 -5.33 15.90
CA ASP A 23 -1.91 -6.11 17.09
C ASP A 23 -0.67 -5.61 17.84
N GLY A 24 -0.05 -4.52 17.36
CA GLY A 24 1.20 -4.01 17.90
C GLY A 24 1.04 -2.74 18.72
N TYR A 25 1.96 -2.55 19.67
CA TYR A 25 2.12 -1.31 20.43
C TYR A 25 3.18 -0.40 19.83
N SER A 26 4.09 -0.99 19.08
CA SER A 26 5.11 -0.26 18.32
C SER A 26 5.46 -1.01 17.05
N PHE A 27 5.93 -0.27 16.05
CA PHE A 27 6.21 -0.82 14.74
C PHE A 27 7.61 -0.43 14.33
N LEU A 28 8.42 -1.42 13.95
CA LEU A 28 9.76 -1.17 13.42
C LEU A 28 9.66 -0.97 11.92
N VAL A 29 10.25 0.13 11.45
CA VAL A 29 10.22 0.51 10.03
C VAL A 29 11.65 0.60 9.52
N ARG A 30 11.89 -0.02 8.38
CA ARG A 30 13.17 0.01 7.68
C ARG A 30 12.98 0.52 6.27
N PHE A 31 13.97 1.25 5.81
CA PHE A 31 14.00 1.80 4.44
C PHE A 31 15.17 1.20 3.68
N GLU A 32 14.98 1.02 2.37
CA GLU A 32 16.07 0.60 1.49
C GLU A 32 17.22 1.61 1.53
N ASN A 33 18.45 1.12 1.57
CA ASN A 33 19.68 1.94 1.63
C ASN A 33 19.80 2.81 2.89
N ASP A 34 19.09 2.45 3.95
CA ASP A 34 19.20 3.12 5.25
C ASP A 34 19.41 2.05 6.33
N ASP A 35 20.54 2.10 7.02
CA ASP A 35 20.88 1.12 8.06
C ASP A 35 20.12 1.34 9.36
N LYS A 36 19.47 2.48 9.51
CA LYS A 36 18.69 2.78 10.72
C LYS A 36 17.36 2.04 10.73
N VAL A 37 16.93 1.68 11.93
CA VAL A 37 15.57 1.20 12.22
C VAL A 37 14.83 2.32 12.92
N TYR A 38 13.67 2.66 12.40
CA TYR A 38 12.81 3.70 12.97
C TYR A 38 11.66 3.04 13.69
N THR A 39 11.20 3.65 14.79
CA THR A 39 10.08 3.11 15.56
C THR A 39 8.89 4.05 15.44
N SER A 40 7.74 3.50 15.11
CA SER A 40 6.46 4.19 15.21
C SER A 40 5.72 3.66 16.43
N TYR A 41 5.18 4.55 17.26
CA TYR A 41 4.58 4.18 18.55
C TYR A 41 3.06 4.19 18.54
N GLN A 42 2.45 4.60 17.44
CA GLN A 42 0.99 4.67 17.38
C GLN A 42 0.49 4.61 15.94
N ILE A 43 -0.76 4.17 15.81
CA ILE A 43 -1.51 4.30 14.57
C ILE A 43 -2.14 5.70 14.57
N ILE A 44 -1.77 6.51 13.59
CA ILE A 44 -2.24 7.90 13.47
C ILE A 44 -3.72 7.94 13.04
N LYS A 45 -4.06 7.08 12.10
CA LYS A 45 -5.42 6.96 11.55
C LYS A 45 -5.61 5.55 11.01
N TYR A 46 -6.83 5.03 11.13
CA TYR A 46 -7.15 3.72 10.54
C TYR A 46 -8.60 3.67 10.05
N HIS A 47 -8.86 2.71 9.17
CA HIS A 47 -10.20 2.40 8.67
C HIS A 47 -10.33 0.90 8.55
N SER A 48 -11.23 0.31 9.32
CA SER A 48 -11.38 -1.16 9.40
C SER A 48 -11.88 -1.76 8.10
N ASP A 49 -12.89 -1.16 7.48
CA ASP A 49 -13.50 -1.71 6.27
C ASP A 49 -12.55 -1.66 5.06
N TYR A 50 -11.72 -0.63 4.99
CA TYR A 50 -10.73 -0.49 3.92
C TYR A 50 -9.42 -1.21 4.24
N ASP A 51 -9.25 -1.67 5.48
CA ASP A 51 -7.99 -2.27 5.95
C ASP A 51 -6.80 -1.34 5.72
N LEU A 52 -6.98 -0.06 6.01
CA LEU A 52 -5.96 0.98 5.85
C LEU A 52 -5.53 1.53 7.20
N ALA A 53 -4.25 1.87 7.31
CA ALA A 53 -3.69 2.54 8.47
C ALA A 53 -2.59 3.51 8.05
N VAL A 54 -2.43 4.59 8.81
CA VAL A 54 -1.31 5.52 8.68
C VAL A 54 -0.51 5.47 9.97
N ILE A 55 0.78 5.26 9.85
CA ILE A 55 1.76 5.36 10.94
C ILE A 55 2.76 6.46 10.62
N LYS A 56 3.56 6.85 11.60
CA LYS A 56 4.55 7.93 11.41
C LYS A 56 5.89 7.55 12.01
N VAL A 57 6.95 7.86 11.29
CA VAL A 57 8.33 7.79 11.78
C VAL A 57 8.99 9.17 11.69
N ASP A 58 10.00 9.37 12.52
CA ASP A 58 10.80 10.61 12.53
C ASP A 58 11.91 10.52 11.47
N ARG A 59 11.52 10.71 10.22
CA ARG A 59 12.42 10.67 9.06
C ARG A 59 11.82 11.48 7.91
N LYS A 60 12.65 12.34 7.32
CA LYS A 60 12.26 13.00 6.06
C LYS A 60 12.28 11.99 4.92
N CYS A 61 11.23 11.96 4.15
CA CYS A 61 11.00 10.96 3.12
C CYS A 61 10.61 11.59 1.79
N LYS A 62 10.76 10.83 0.72
CA LYS A 62 10.26 11.18 -0.60
C LYS A 62 8.98 10.38 -0.89
N PRO A 63 7.82 11.02 -0.98
CA PRO A 63 6.56 10.30 -1.15
C PRO A 63 6.37 9.78 -2.58
N ILE A 64 5.56 8.72 -2.70
CA ILE A 64 5.03 8.29 -3.99
C ILE A 64 3.90 9.26 -4.38
N PRO A 65 3.85 9.70 -5.65
CA PRO A 65 2.74 10.53 -6.10
C PRO A 65 1.41 9.78 -6.00
N VAL A 66 0.45 10.34 -5.30
CA VAL A 66 -0.92 9.85 -5.31
C VAL A 66 -1.68 10.69 -6.32
N LYS A 67 -1.65 10.24 -7.55
CA LYS A 67 -2.34 10.94 -8.63
C LYS A 67 -3.83 10.64 -8.57
N VAL A 68 -4.64 11.68 -8.73
CA VAL A 68 -6.06 11.54 -9.03
C VAL A 68 -6.14 10.99 -10.44
N SER A 69 -6.16 9.70 -10.56
CA SER A 69 -6.06 9.10 -11.86
C SER A 69 -7.43 8.79 -12.46
N LYS A 70 -7.41 8.60 -13.74
CA LYS A 70 -8.42 7.86 -14.48
C LYS A 70 -8.72 6.56 -13.74
N LYS A 71 -9.95 6.07 -13.84
CA LYS A 71 -10.33 4.77 -13.31
C LYS A 71 -9.40 3.69 -13.82
N PRO A 72 -8.96 2.76 -12.96
CA PRO A 72 -8.20 1.61 -13.41
C PRO A 72 -9.02 0.80 -14.42
N VAL A 73 -8.35 0.29 -15.45
CA VAL A 73 -8.99 -0.37 -16.58
C VAL A 73 -8.48 -1.80 -16.69
N ARG A 74 -9.40 -2.74 -16.90
CA ARG A 74 -9.06 -4.14 -17.17
C ARG A 74 -8.06 -4.24 -18.32
N GLY A 75 -6.98 -4.98 -18.12
CA GLY A 75 -5.89 -5.13 -19.09
C GLY A 75 -4.78 -4.09 -18.96
N GLN A 76 -4.96 -3.07 -18.15
CA GLN A 76 -3.93 -2.05 -17.91
C GLN A 76 -2.68 -2.68 -17.29
N LYS A 77 -1.50 -2.32 -17.79
CA LYS A 77 -0.21 -2.77 -17.24
C LYS A 77 0.06 -2.08 -15.91
N ILE A 78 0.51 -2.88 -14.96
CA ILE A 78 0.81 -2.43 -13.60
C ILE A 78 2.10 -3.04 -13.08
N VAL A 79 2.63 -2.42 -12.04
CA VAL A 79 3.78 -2.90 -11.29
C VAL A 79 3.39 -2.98 -9.81
N ALA A 80 3.71 -4.10 -9.18
CA ALA A 80 3.54 -4.27 -7.74
C ALA A 80 4.91 -4.15 -7.05
N ILE A 81 4.99 -3.34 -6.01
CA ILE A 81 6.22 -3.16 -5.23
C ILE A 81 5.90 -3.41 -3.77
N GLY A 82 6.68 -4.30 -3.14
CA GLY A 82 6.57 -4.60 -1.72
C GLY A 82 7.93 -5.03 -1.19
N SER A 83 7.97 -5.34 0.09
CA SER A 83 9.20 -5.78 0.76
C SER A 83 8.99 -7.13 1.45
N PRO A 84 8.62 -8.17 0.69
CA PRO A 84 8.33 -9.48 1.27
C PRO A 84 9.59 -10.06 1.92
N LEU A 85 9.43 -10.64 3.10
CA LEU A 85 10.50 -11.32 3.83
C LEU A 85 11.75 -10.45 4.05
N GLY A 86 11.58 -9.13 4.13
CA GLY A 86 12.69 -8.19 4.28
C GLY A 86 13.49 -7.94 3.01
N LEU A 87 13.04 -8.45 1.86
CA LEU A 87 13.63 -8.18 0.56
C LEU A 87 13.06 -6.86 0.02
N PHE A 88 13.79 -5.77 0.26
CA PHE A 88 13.32 -4.42 -0.02
C PHE A 88 12.92 -4.21 -1.47
N ASN A 89 11.76 -3.56 -1.66
CA ASN A 89 11.28 -3.07 -2.95
C ASN A 89 11.35 -4.11 -4.06
N THR A 90 10.90 -5.32 -3.75
CA THR A 90 10.76 -6.38 -4.74
C THR A 90 9.66 -5.98 -5.73
N VAL A 91 10.00 -5.99 -7.01
CA VAL A 91 9.15 -5.54 -8.10
C VAL A 91 8.63 -6.72 -8.89
N SER A 92 7.33 -6.75 -9.15
CA SER A 92 6.73 -7.68 -10.09
C SER A 92 5.77 -6.93 -11.01
N ASP A 93 5.54 -7.46 -12.21
CA ASP A 93 4.65 -6.83 -13.18
C ASP A 93 3.49 -7.74 -13.56
N GLY A 94 2.46 -7.12 -14.11
CA GLY A 94 1.26 -7.82 -14.54
C GLY A 94 0.25 -6.85 -15.12
N ILE A 95 -1.02 -7.25 -15.07
CA ILE A 95 -2.13 -6.45 -15.57
C ILE A 95 -3.25 -6.39 -14.53
N ILE A 96 -4.12 -5.40 -14.67
CA ILE A 96 -5.38 -5.36 -13.96
C ILE A 96 -6.30 -6.42 -14.57
N SER A 97 -6.75 -7.36 -13.74
CA SER A 97 -7.69 -8.41 -14.14
C SER A 97 -9.14 -7.91 -14.10
N ALA A 98 -9.47 -7.16 -13.06
CA ALA A 98 -10.82 -6.62 -12.85
C ALA A 98 -10.80 -5.55 -11.76
N VAL A 99 -11.83 -4.71 -11.77
CA VAL A 99 -12.16 -3.86 -10.62
C VAL A 99 -13.41 -4.44 -9.99
N ARG A 100 -13.35 -4.70 -8.69
CA ARG A 100 -14.39 -5.41 -7.95
C ARG A 100 -14.94 -4.56 -6.82
N ASP A 101 -16.26 -4.60 -6.65
CA ASP A 101 -16.92 -3.99 -5.51
C ASP A 101 -17.16 -5.06 -4.44
N PHE A 102 -16.49 -4.92 -3.30
CA PHE A 102 -16.72 -5.76 -2.11
C PHE A 102 -17.45 -4.91 -1.06
N GLU A 103 -18.78 -4.95 -1.10
CA GLU A 103 -19.63 -4.13 -0.23
C GLU A 103 -19.26 -2.64 -0.33
N THR A 104 -18.51 -2.10 0.64
CA THR A 104 -18.11 -0.69 0.69
C THR A 104 -16.72 -0.42 0.12
N VAL A 105 -16.00 -1.46 -0.28
CA VAL A 105 -14.60 -1.34 -0.71
C VAL A 105 -14.46 -1.69 -2.17
N GLN A 106 -13.96 -0.73 -2.95
CA GLN A 106 -13.58 -0.99 -4.33
C GLN A 106 -12.15 -1.48 -4.38
N MET A 107 -11.93 -2.65 -4.97
CA MET A 107 -10.63 -3.30 -5.04
C MET A 107 -10.22 -3.60 -6.48
N ILE A 108 -8.93 -3.50 -6.72
CA ILE A 108 -8.31 -3.89 -7.99
C ILE A 108 -7.80 -5.32 -7.85
N GLN A 109 -8.27 -6.20 -8.72
CA GLN A 109 -7.70 -7.54 -8.89
C GLN A 109 -6.62 -7.47 -9.96
N PHE A 110 -5.46 -8.06 -9.70
CA PHE A 110 -4.32 -7.97 -10.61
C PHE A 110 -3.54 -9.29 -10.67
N THR A 111 -2.68 -9.43 -11.69
CA THR A 111 -1.95 -10.67 -11.96
C THR A 111 -0.50 -10.67 -11.46
N ALA A 112 0.10 -9.51 -11.18
CA ALA A 112 1.48 -9.45 -10.72
C ALA A 112 1.69 -10.35 -9.51
N PRO A 113 2.72 -11.21 -9.50
CA PRO A 113 3.00 -12.06 -8.35
C PRO A 113 3.27 -11.25 -7.07
N ILE A 114 2.64 -11.66 -5.99
CA ILE A 114 2.87 -11.12 -4.64
C ILE A 114 3.01 -12.29 -3.66
N SER A 115 3.54 -12.00 -2.50
CA SER A 115 3.75 -12.99 -1.45
C SER A 115 3.39 -12.44 -0.08
N SER A 116 3.43 -13.28 0.93
CA SER A 116 3.29 -12.87 2.32
C SER A 116 4.31 -11.77 2.64
N GLY A 117 3.87 -10.70 3.25
CA GLY A 117 4.70 -9.51 3.48
C GLY A 117 4.56 -8.44 2.40
N SER A 118 3.90 -8.71 1.28
CA SER A 118 3.57 -7.69 0.26
C SER A 118 2.41 -6.78 0.68
N SER A 119 1.61 -7.19 1.67
CA SER A 119 0.51 -6.37 2.21
C SER A 119 1.02 -5.00 2.64
N GLY A 120 0.37 -3.96 2.19
CA GLY A 120 0.76 -2.56 2.44
C GLY A 120 1.70 -1.99 1.38
N GLY A 121 2.14 -2.80 0.42
CA GLY A 121 2.94 -2.34 -0.71
C GLY A 121 2.12 -1.58 -1.75
N ALA A 122 2.81 -1.05 -2.75
CA ALA A 122 2.22 -0.19 -3.77
C ALA A 122 1.88 -0.96 -5.05
N LEU A 123 0.69 -0.71 -5.58
CA LEU A 123 0.33 -1.06 -6.95
C LEU A 123 0.44 0.23 -7.79
N LEU A 124 1.30 0.23 -8.79
CA LEU A 124 1.63 1.41 -9.59
C LEU A 124 1.22 1.23 -11.04
N ASP A 125 0.94 2.35 -11.69
CA ASP A 125 0.89 2.38 -13.16
C ASP A 125 2.32 2.43 -13.74
N MET A 126 2.44 2.44 -15.06
CA MET A 126 3.74 2.45 -15.73
C MET A 126 4.46 3.80 -15.64
N PHE A 127 3.82 4.81 -15.10
CA PHE A 127 4.40 6.15 -14.86
C PHE A 127 4.82 6.36 -13.40
N GLY A 128 4.66 5.34 -12.56
CA GLY A 128 5.02 5.40 -11.14
C GLY A 128 3.94 6.02 -10.25
N ASN A 129 2.73 6.22 -10.74
CA ASN A 129 1.63 6.74 -9.95
C ASN A 129 0.94 5.62 -9.16
N LEU A 130 0.48 5.93 -7.95
CA LEU A 130 -0.19 4.96 -7.10
C LEU A 130 -1.60 4.65 -7.64
N LEU A 131 -1.85 3.39 -7.99
CA LEU A 131 -3.18 2.90 -8.37
C LEU A 131 -3.91 2.28 -7.19
N GLY A 132 -3.18 1.72 -6.25
CA GLY A 132 -3.78 1.09 -5.09
C GLY A 132 -2.76 0.64 -4.06
N LEU A 133 -3.27 0.25 -2.90
CA LEU A 133 -2.46 -0.36 -1.84
C LEU A 133 -2.71 -1.86 -1.82
N ILE A 134 -1.65 -2.64 -1.95
CA ILE A 134 -1.75 -4.11 -1.97
C ILE A 134 -2.31 -4.60 -0.63
N SER A 135 -3.35 -5.40 -0.71
CA SER A 135 -4.00 -6.02 0.44
C SER A 135 -3.97 -7.54 0.23
N ALA A 136 -2.78 -8.13 0.36
CA ALA A 136 -2.61 -9.56 0.22
C ALA A 136 -3.17 -10.27 1.46
N GLY A 137 -4.18 -11.14 1.30
CA GLY A 137 -4.61 -11.90 2.44
C GLY A 137 -6.07 -12.33 2.49
N TYR A 138 -6.80 -12.30 1.40
CA TYR A 138 -8.04 -13.08 1.38
C TYR A 138 -7.67 -14.53 1.13
N ASP A 139 -7.55 -15.24 2.24
CA ASP A 139 -7.14 -16.64 2.26
C ASP A 139 -8.39 -17.54 2.20
N ASP A 140 -9.04 -17.57 1.05
CA ASP A 140 -10.06 -18.56 0.73
C ASP A 140 -9.51 -19.67 -0.18
N GLY A 141 -8.22 -19.97 -0.05
CA GLY A 141 -7.57 -21.01 -0.85
C GLY A 141 -7.39 -20.64 -2.32
N GLN A 142 -7.68 -19.40 -2.68
CA GLN A 142 -7.42 -18.87 -4.02
C GLN A 142 -6.51 -17.67 -3.90
N ASN A 143 -5.41 -17.70 -4.66
CA ASN A 143 -4.45 -16.59 -4.72
C ASN A 143 -5.08 -15.41 -5.46
N LEU A 144 -5.93 -14.65 -4.77
CA LEU A 144 -6.46 -13.41 -5.29
C LEU A 144 -5.53 -12.26 -4.90
N ASN A 145 -4.87 -11.70 -5.89
CA ASN A 145 -4.06 -10.51 -5.70
C ASN A 145 -4.98 -9.30 -5.77
N LEU A 146 -5.17 -8.64 -4.64
CA LEU A 146 -6.09 -7.52 -4.49
C LEU A 146 -5.38 -6.29 -3.96
N ALA A 147 -5.81 -5.12 -4.40
CA ALA A 147 -5.35 -3.83 -3.89
C ALA A 147 -6.54 -2.91 -3.66
N VAL A 148 -6.50 -2.16 -2.56
CA VAL A 148 -7.48 -1.11 -2.27
C VAL A 148 -7.24 0.03 -3.26
N GLU A 149 -8.26 0.44 -3.98
CA GLU A 149 -8.16 1.39 -5.08
C GLU A 149 -7.78 2.79 -4.57
N SER A 150 -6.96 3.51 -5.34
CA SER A 150 -6.32 4.77 -4.92
C SER A 150 -7.30 5.88 -4.57
N ASN A 151 -8.52 5.89 -5.12
CA ASN A 151 -9.53 6.86 -4.71
C ASN A 151 -9.92 6.71 -3.24
N LEU A 152 -10.02 5.47 -2.76
CA LEU A 152 -10.30 5.20 -1.34
C LEU A 152 -9.10 5.58 -0.47
N VAL A 153 -7.88 5.28 -0.94
CA VAL A 153 -6.65 5.71 -0.27
C VAL A 153 -6.62 7.22 -0.13
N LYS A 154 -6.95 7.93 -1.17
CA LYS A 154 -6.96 9.39 -1.21
C LYS A 154 -8.00 9.99 -0.25
N ILE A 155 -9.22 9.46 -0.24
CA ILE A 155 -10.27 9.88 0.69
C ILE A 155 -9.83 9.64 2.13
N PHE A 156 -9.28 8.46 2.40
CA PHE A 156 -8.82 8.07 3.73
C PHE A 156 -7.67 8.95 4.22
N ALA A 157 -6.68 9.20 3.37
CA ALA A 157 -5.43 9.85 3.75
C ALA A 157 -5.31 11.30 3.29
N ASN A 158 -6.41 11.98 2.94
CA ASN A 158 -6.39 13.31 2.33
C ASN A 158 -5.68 14.39 3.14
N ASN A 159 -5.62 14.25 4.47
CA ASN A 159 -4.91 15.19 5.34
C ASN A 159 -3.40 14.95 5.38
N PHE A 160 -2.91 13.84 4.82
CA PHE A 160 -1.52 13.41 4.90
C PHE A 160 -0.82 13.34 3.55
N ILE A 161 -1.55 13.44 2.45
CA ILE A 161 -0.98 13.28 1.11
C ILE A 161 -1.06 14.59 0.33
N GLU A 162 0.01 14.84 -0.46
CA GLU A 162 -0.04 15.88 -1.49
C GLU A 162 -0.70 15.28 -2.73
N ILE A 163 -1.78 15.94 -3.18
CA ILE A 163 -2.48 15.54 -4.38
C ILE A 163 -1.76 16.16 -5.57
N VAL A 164 -1.23 15.31 -6.43
CA VAL A 164 -0.65 15.72 -7.70
C VAL A 164 -1.72 15.60 -8.78
N ASN A 165 -2.06 16.73 -9.35
CA ASN A 165 -2.99 16.78 -10.49
C ASN A 165 -2.27 16.43 -11.79
#